data_ae0d7536a8224022ac1e3aff6ea3e507
#
_entry.id   ae0d7536a8224022ac1e3aff6ea3e507
#
_cell.length_a   1.000
_cell.length_b   1.000
_cell.length_c   1.000
_cell.angle_alpha   90.00
_cell.angle_beta   90.00
_cell.angle_gamma   90.00
#
_symmetry.space_group_name_H-M   'P 1'
#
loop_
_entity.id
_entity.type
_entity.pdbx_description
1 polymer ?
#
loop_
_entity_poly.entity_id
_entity_poly.type
_entity_poly.pdbx_seq_one_letter_code
_entity_poly.pdbx_strand_id
1 'polypeptide(L)'
;KKLVNEYSFEKITVTMIAEDVGISRPIFYRYFKDKYELMDYMLYNEVTKELEVLLEHNMILEAIKYLFTHIINEAKLYRKLFETTGQNSFEQVMIEQFTSFFKEHLKIFDTDQIPSNPMLSPLIICKYLVMGLTVAIKGYLNSPEITNIDVDQAVEAYYFLVSHSIFELTKEDFRPKLFQPSDRNYITLPPRN
;
A
#
# COMPACT_ATOMS: atom_id res chain seq x y z
N LYS A 1 -11.20 -1.84 -14.65
CA LYS A 1 -12.01 -1.90 -13.42
C LYS A 1 -13.36 -2.59 -13.65
N LYS A 2 -14.14 -2.20 -14.69
CA LYS A 2 -15.46 -2.79 -14.96
C LYS A 2 -15.40 -4.32 -15.06
N LEU A 3 -14.49 -4.87 -15.85
CA LEU A 3 -14.33 -6.32 -16.01
C LEU A 3 -14.01 -7.06 -14.70
N VAL A 4 -13.21 -6.48 -13.80
CA VAL A 4 -12.91 -7.08 -12.48
C VAL A 4 -14.18 -7.14 -11.62
N ASN A 5 -15.14 -6.23 -11.79
CA ASN A 5 -16.42 -6.30 -11.08
C ASN A 5 -17.34 -7.42 -11.57
N GLU A 6 -17.14 -7.90 -12.81
CA GLU A 6 -17.98 -8.93 -13.46
C GLU A 6 -17.32 -10.32 -13.42
N TYR A 7 -16.01 -10.38 -13.55
CA TYR A 7 -15.23 -11.61 -13.67
C TYR A 7 -14.12 -11.67 -12.62
N SER A 8 -13.66 -12.87 -12.25
CA SER A 8 -12.39 -13.01 -11.55
C SER A 8 -11.24 -12.57 -12.45
N PHE A 9 -10.20 -11.98 -11.87
CA PHE A 9 -9.09 -11.42 -12.63
C PHE A 9 -8.39 -12.47 -13.52
N GLU A 10 -8.30 -13.72 -13.06
CA GLU A 10 -7.71 -14.84 -13.82
C GLU A 10 -8.45 -15.07 -15.14
N LYS A 11 -9.77 -14.94 -15.15
CA LYS A 11 -10.63 -15.15 -16.33
C LYS A 11 -10.60 -13.97 -17.31
N ILE A 12 -10.15 -12.80 -16.88
CA ILE A 12 -10.05 -11.63 -17.75
C ILE A 12 -8.91 -11.85 -18.73
N THR A 13 -9.20 -11.68 -20.02
CA THR A 13 -8.24 -11.80 -21.12
C THR A 13 -7.93 -10.42 -21.72
N VAL A 14 -6.78 -10.29 -22.39
CA VAL A 14 -6.44 -9.09 -23.15
C VAL A 14 -7.48 -8.78 -24.22
N THR A 15 -8.11 -9.82 -24.80
CA THR A 15 -9.21 -9.64 -25.76
C THR A 15 -10.39 -8.93 -25.12
N MET A 16 -10.86 -9.40 -23.96
CA MET A 16 -11.96 -8.76 -23.23
C MET A 16 -11.62 -7.30 -22.85
N ILE A 17 -10.38 -7.04 -22.42
CA ILE A 17 -9.93 -5.68 -22.10
C ILE A 17 -9.98 -4.77 -23.34
N ALA A 18 -9.42 -5.25 -24.46
CA ALA A 18 -9.38 -4.50 -25.70
C ALA A 18 -10.78 -4.19 -26.26
N GLU A 19 -11.69 -5.18 -26.22
CA GLU A 19 -13.10 -5.03 -26.61
C GLU A 19 -13.85 -4.03 -25.71
N ASP A 20 -13.66 -4.10 -24.37
CA ASP A 20 -14.34 -3.19 -23.43
C ASP A 20 -13.95 -1.72 -23.63
N VAL A 21 -12.72 -1.44 -24.07
CA VAL A 21 -12.25 -0.07 -24.34
C VAL A 21 -12.25 0.31 -25.84
N GLY A 22 -12.71 -0.58 -26.71
CA GLY A 22 -12.84 -0.31 -28.15
C GLY A 22 -11.51 -0.20 -28.91
N ILE A 23 -10.47 -0.93 -28.49
CA ILE A 23 -9.17 -0.99 -29.18
C ILE A 23 -8.87 -2.38 -29.71
N SER A 24 -7.91 -2.49 -30.63
CA SER A 24 -7.43 -3.81 -31.07
C SER A 24 -6.36 -4.36 -30.11
N ARG A 25 -6.23 -5.71 -30.05
CA ARG A 25 -5.15 -6.36 -29.26
C ARG A 25 -3.74 -5.87 -29.60
N PRO A 26 -3.36 -5.64 -30.88
CA PRO A 26 -2.06 -5.05 -31.20
C PRO A 26 -1.84 -3.67 -30.56
N ILE A 27 -2.88 -2.85 -30.43
CA ILE A 27 -2.80 -1.56 -29.74
C ILE A 27 -2.53 -1.78 -28.25
N PHE A 28 -3.22 -2.72 -27.60
CA PHE A 28 -2.94 -3.07 -26.20
C PHE A 28 -1.46 -3.47 -25.99
N TYR A 29 -0.94 -4.38 -26.83
CA TYR A 29 0.43 -4.88 -26.73
C TYR A 29 1.52 -3.84 -27.05
N ARG A 30 1.17 -2.67 -27.58
CA ARG A 30 2.12 -1.55 -27.71
C ARG A 30 2.40 -0.86 -26.38
N TYR A 31 1.50 -0.98 -25.41
CA TYR A 31 1.59 -0.31 -24.10
C TYR A 31 1.85 -1.27 -22.95
N PHE A 32 1.29 -2.47 -23.02
CA PHE A 32 1.37 -3.46 -21.95
C PHE A 32 1.68 -4.83 -22.52
N LYS A 33 2.64 -5.52 -21.92
CA LYS A 33 3.01 -6.87 -22.32
C LYS A 33 1.90 -7.89 -21.96
N ASP A 34 1.16 -7.65 -20.87
CA ASP A 34 0.06 -8.48 -20.40
C ASP A 34 -0.90 -7.70 -19.47
N LYS A 35 -1.93 -8.37 -18.95
CA LYS A 35 -2.91 -7.78 -18.03
C LYS A 35 -2.33 -7.47 -16.65
N TYR A 36 -1.24 -8.12 -16.25
CA TYR A 36 -0.60 -7.88 -14.96
C TYR A 36 0.21 -6.58 -15.00
N GLU A 37 0.88 -6.29 -16.09
CA GLU A 37 1.53 -4.99 -16.30
C GLU A 37 0.51 -3.85 -16.34
N LEU A 38 -0.67 -4.07 -16.94
CA LEU A 38 -1.77 -3.11 -16.84
C LEU A 38 -2.26 -2.92 -15.40
N MET A 39 -2.32 -3.99 -14.59
CA MET A 39 -2.69 -3.92 -13.18
C MET A 39 -1.67 -3.12 -12.36
N ASP A 40 -0.38 -3.37 -12.58
CA ASP A 40 0.72 -2.62 -11.96
C ASP A 40 0.65 -1.13 -12.34
N TYR A 41 0.47 -0.82 -13.62
CA TYR A 41 0.29 0.53 -14.12
C TYR A 41 -0.93 1.24 -13.52
N MET A 42 -2.03 0.51 -13.33
CA MET A 42 -3.23 1.04 -12.68
C MET A 42 -2.94 1.43 -11.23
N LEU A 43 -2.29 0.54 -10.46
CA LEU A 43 -1.91 0.81 -9.08
C LEU A 43 -0.99 2.03 -8.99
N TYR A 44 0.00 2.12 -9.88
CA TYR A 44 0.90 3.28 -9.94
C TYR A 44 0.15 4.58 -10.16
N ASN A 45 -0.69 4.66 -11.20
CA ASN A 45 -1.34 5.92 -11.57
C ASN A 45 -2.44 6.35 -10.60
N GLU A 46 -3.11 5.42 -9.96
CA GLU A 46 -4.24 5.73 -9.07
C GLU A 46 -3.84 5.91 -7.63
N VAL A 47 -2.71 5.33 -7.22
CA VAL A 47 -2.27 5.32 -5.82
C VAL A 47 -0.84 5.87 -5.68
N THR A 48 0.14 5.18 -6.26
CA THR A 48 1.56 5.45 -5.97
C THR A 48 1.99 6.86 -6.36
N LYS A 49 1.51 7.35 -7.48
CA LYS A 49 1.80 8.70 -7.97
C LYS A 49 1.35 9.81 -7.00
N GLU A 50 0.19 9.64 -6.36
CA GLU A 50 -0.28 10.61 -5.36
C GLU A 50 0.48 10.47 -4.04
N LEU A 51 0.84 9.25 -3.66
CA LEU A 51 1.70 9.00 -2.50
C LEU A 51 3.08 9.66 -2.69
N GLU A 52 3.64 9.65 -3.92
CA GLU A 52 4.90 10.30 -4.25
C GLU A 52 4.84 11.81 -3.93
N VAL A 53 3.81 12.49 -4.42
CA VAL A 53 3.60 13.92 -4.14
C VAL A 53 3.49 14.20 -2.64
N LEU A 54 2.73 13.40 -1.91
CA LEU A 54 2.55 13.58 -0.48
C LEU A 54 3.85 13.35 0.31
N LEU A 55 4.62 12.30 -0.04
CA LEU A 55 5.90 12.02 0.62
C LEU A 55 6.99 13.05 0.29
N GLU A 56 7.01 13.59 -0.92
CA GLU A 56 7.90 14.70 -1.28
C GLU A 56 7.70 15.94 -0.41
N HIS A 57 6.46 16.15 0.07
CA HIS A 57 6.09 17.23 0.98
C HIS A 57 6.13 16.83 2.47
N ASN A 58 6.70 15.66 2.80
CA ASN A 58 6.76 15.09 4.16
C ASN A 58 5.38 14.86 4.81
N MET A 59 4.35 14.61 4.01
CA MET A 59 2.97 14.41 4.46
C MET A 59 2.68 12.91 4.61
N ILE A 60 3.39 12.22 5.51
CA ILE A 60 3.32 10.75 5.65
C ILE A 60 1.93 10.28 6.11
N LEU A 61 1.33 10.98 7.08
CA LEU A 61 0.01 10.60 7.57
C LEU A 61 -1.08 10.81 6.52
N GLU A 62 -1.00 11.89 5.78
CA GLU A 62 -1.87 12.18 4.66
C GLU A 62 -1.72 11.13 3.55
N ALA A 63 -0.49 10.67 3.30
CA ALA A 63 -0.23 9.57 2.36
C ALA A 63 -0.89 8.26 2.82
N ILE A 64 -0.75 7.89 4.09
CA ILE A 64 -1.42 6.72 4.67
C ILE A 64 -2.94 6.88 4.59
N LYS A 65 -3.46 8.05 4.97
CA LYS A 65 -4.90 8.37 4.91
C LYS A 65 -5.43 8.29 3.48
N TYR A 66 -4.70 8.86 2.51
CA TYR A 66 -5.05 8.77 1.09
C TYR A 66 -5.13 7.32 0.64
N LEU A 67 -4.12 6.50 0.95
CA LEU A 67 -4.08 5.09 0.58
C LEU A 67 -5.30 4.33 1.12
N PHE A 68 -5.59 4.45 2.41
CA PHE A 68 -6.76 3.79 3.01
C PHE A 68 -8.06 4.31 2.40
N THR A 69 -8.20 5.62 2.23
CA THR A 69 -9.40 6.23 1.61
C THR A 69 -9.63 5.69 0.20
N HIS A 70 -8.57 5.65 -0.62
CA HIS A 70 -8.66 5.16 -1.99
C HIS A 70 -9.10 3.69 -2.04
N ILE A 71 -8.46 2.84 -1.23
CA ILE A 71 -8.78 1.40 -1.18
C ILE A 71 -10.19 1.14 -0.65
N ILE A 72 -10.63 1.91 0.35
CA ILE A 72 -11.96 1.77 0.95
C ILE A 72 -13.04 2.19 -0.05
N ASN A 73 -12.85 3.30 -0.75
CA ASN A 73 -13.79 3.77 -1.76
C ASN A 73 -13.94 2.78 -2.93
N GLU A 74 -12.91 2.02 -3.23
CA GLU A 74 -12.87 1.00 -4.28
C GLU A 74 -12.85 -0.43 -3.71
N ALA A 75 -13.38 -0.63 -2.49
CA ALA A 75 -13.24 -1.89 -1.73
C ALA A 75 -13.66 -3.13 -2.51
N LYS A 76 -14.71 -3.05 -3.32
CA LYS A 76 -15.18 -4.16 -4.16
C LYS A 76 -14.12 -4.57 -5.19
N LEU A 77 -13.45 -3.59 -5.81
CA LEU A 77 -12.37 -3.83 -6.77
C LEU A 77 -11.18 -4.49 -6.07
N TYR A 78 -10.71 -3.88 -4.98
CA TYR A 78 -9.52 -4.36 -4.28
C TYR A 78 -9.71 -5.74 -3.64
N ARG A 79 -10.89 -6.07 -3.09
CA ARG A 79 -11.18 -7.43 -2.63
C ARG A 79 -10.95 -8.45 -3.73
N LYS A 80 -11.51 -8.21 -4.92
CA LYS A 80 -11.35 -9.11 -6.07
C LYS A 80 -9.92 -9.19 -6.60
N LEU A 81 -9.18 -8.09 -6.55
CA LEU A 81 -7.76 -8.10 -6.92
C LEU A 81 -6.93 -8.92 -5.91
N PHE A 82 -7.21 -8.80 -4.61
CA PHE A 82 -6.55 -9.61 -3.58
C PHE A 82 -6.93 -11.11 -3.59
N GLU A 83 -7.97 -11.52 -4.32
CA GLU A 83 -8.29 -12.93 -4.57
C GLU A 83 -7.34 -13.55 -5.61
N THR A 84 -6.57 -12.74 -6.36
CA THR A 84 -5.60 -13.26 -7.34
C THR A 84 -4.47 -14.03 -6.66
N THR A 85 -4.03 -15.12 -7.28
CA THR A 85 -3.01 -16.03 -6.73
C THR A 85 -1.82 -16.19 -7.66
N GLY A 86 -0.72 -16.74 -7.13
CA GLY A 86 0.49 -17.01 -7.90
C GLY A 86 1.50 -15.86 -7.90
N GLN A 87 2.53 -15.99 -8.73
CA GLN A 87 3.68 -15.05 -8.76
C GLN A 87 3.34 -13.63 -9.20
N ASN A 88 2.25 -13.47 -9.96
CA ASN A 88 1.77 -12.17 -10.43
C ASN A 88 0.49 -11.77 -9.70
N SER A 89 0.27 -12.23 -8.46
CA SER A 89 -0.88 -11.81 -7.67
C SER A 89 -0.84 -10.30 -7.42
N PHE A 90 -2.01 -9.68 -7.25
CA PHE A 90 -2.10 -8.26 -6.91
C PHE A 90 -1.33 -7.94 -5.62
N GLU A 91 -1.38 -8.84 -4.64
CA GLU A 91 -0.62 -8.72 -3.39
C GLU A 91 0.89 -8.62 -3.66
N GLN A 92 1.43 -9.50 -4.52
CA GLN A 92 2.84 -9.48 -4.88
C GLN A 92 3.22 -8.19 -5.63
N VAL A 93 2.42 -7.78 -6.60
CA VAL A 93 2.61 -6.52 -7.35
C VAL A 93 2.61 -5.32 -6.39
N MET A 94 1.65 -5.24 -5.48
CA MET A 94 1.57 -4.16 -4.49
C MET A 94 2.79 -4.15 -3.56
N ILE A 95 3.22 -5.31 -3.07
CA ILE A 95 4.41 -5.42 -2.20
C ILE A 95 5.66 -4.96 -2.95
N GLU A 96 5.87 -5.38 -4.18
CA GLU A 96 7.04 -5.01 -4.97
C GLU A 96 7.06 -3.53 -5.31
N GLN A 97 5.94 -3.00 -5.80
CA GLN A 97 5.81 -1.59 -6.17
C GLN A 97 6.01 -0.67 -4.96
N PHE A 98 5.32 -0.92 -3.85
CA PHE A 98 5.44 -0.10 -2.65
C PHE A 98 6.79 -0.26 -1.94
N THR A 99 7.42 -1.44 -2.01
CA THR A 99 8.76 -1.63 -1.46
C THR A 99 9.78 -0.78 -2.21
N SER A 100 9.73 -0.78 -3.54
CA SER A 100 10.60 0.05 -4.38
C SER A 100 10.34 1.53 -4.14
N PHE A 101 9.08 1.91 -4.11
CA PHE A 101 8.62 3.27 -3.87
C PHE A 101 9.09 3.80 -2.50
N PHE A 102 8.85 3.05 -1.41
CA PHE A 102 9.27 3.48 -0.07
C PHE A 102 10.78 3.53 0.08
N LYS A 103 11.52 2.60 -0.56
CA LYS A 103 12.97 2.63 -0.57
C LYS A 103 13.52 3.92 -1.20
N GLU A 104 12.88 4.44 -2.25
CA GLU A 104 13.28 5.68 -2.92
C GLU A 104 12.93 6.94 -2.12
N HIS A 105 11.75 6.96 -1.49
CA HIS A 105 11.18 8.18 -0.93
C HIS A 105 11.34 8.30 0.59
N LEU A 106 11.38 7.17 1.32
CA LEU A 106 11.62 7.20 2.76
C LEU A 106 13.11 7.24 3.04
N LYS A 107 13.64 8.41 3.40
CA LYS A 107 15.04 8.60 3.82
C LYS A 107 15.37 8.03 5.21
N ILE A 108 14.66 6.97 5.61
CA ILE A 108 14.84 6.29 6.91
C ILE A 108 16.29 5.80 7.10
N PHE A 109 17.06 5.73 6.01
CA PHE A 109 18.33 5.03 5.96
C PHE A 109 19.56 5.93 5.98
N ASP A 110 19.38 7.24 6.04
CA ASP A 110 20.48 8.21 6.15
C ASP A 110 20.96 8.38 7.62
N THR A 111 20.54 7.46 8.50
CA THR A 111 20.88 7.57 9.92
C THR A 111 21.89 6.50 10.34
N ASP A 112 23.00 6.93 10.93
CA ASP A 112 23.96 6.06 11.65
C ASP A 112 23.32 5.26 12.81
N GLN A 113 22.01 5.41 13.01
CA GLN A 113 21.24 4.77 14.08
C GLN A 113 20.82 3.34 13.75
N ILE A 114 20.83 2.95 12.46
CA ILE A 114 20.50 1.57 12.07
C ILE A 114 21.74 0.70 12.29
N PRO A 115 21.64 -0.36 13.14
CA PRO A 115 22.75 -1.27 13.35
C PRO A 115 23.24 -1.87 12.02
N SER A 116 24.57 -2.03 11.88
CA SER A 116 25.18 -2.70 10.73
C SER A 116 24.85 -4.20 10.75
N ASN A 117 23.68 -4.55 10.21
CA ASN A 117 23.17 -5.91 10.11
C ASN A 117 22.54 -6.11 8.73
N PRO A 118 22.93 -7.14 7.95
CA PRO A 118 22.35 -7.40 6.61
C PRO A 118 20.84 -7.56 6.61
N MET A 119 20.24 -8.04 7.71
CA MET A 119 18.79 -8.17 7.89
C MET A 119 18.07 -6.82 8.13
N LEU A 120 18.82 -5.76 8.35
CA LEU A 120 18.33 -4.39 8.49
C LEU A 120 18.69 -3.53 7.28
N SER A 121 18.91 -4.16 6.12
CA SER A 121 19.10 -3.39 4.88
C SER A 121 17.83 -2.59 4.53
N PRO A 122 17.99 -1.42 3.86
CA PRO A 122 16.86 -0.59 3.43
C PRO A 122 15.74 -1.38 2.74
N LEU A 123 16.12 -2.30 1.86
CA LEU A 123 15.16 -3.14 1.13
C LEU A 123 14.34 -4.03 2.08
N ILE A 124 15.01 -4.68 3.05
CA ILE A 124 14.33 -5.59 3.98
C ILE A 124 13.40 -4.83 4.92
N ILE A 125 13.83 -3.67 5.42
CA ILE A 125 12.99 -2.82 6.27
C ILE A 125 11.76 -2.34 5.50
N CYS A 126 11.93 -1.78 4.28
CA CYS A 126 10.80 -1.37 3.46
C CYS A 126 9.84 -2.52 3.18
N LYS A 127 10.37 -3.69 2.81
CA LYS A 127 9.55 -4.87 2.55
C LYS A 127 8.75 -5.30 3.78
N TYR A 128 9.36 -5.29 4.96
CA TYR A 128 8.68 -5.59 6.22
C TYR A 128 7.53 -4.61 6.49
N LEU A 129 7.76 -3.30 6.35
CA LEU A 129 6.73 -2.27 6.53
C LEU A 129 5.58 -2.43 5.54
N VAL A 130 5.89 -2.67 4.26
CA VAL A 130 4.88 -2.86 3.21
C VAL A 130 4.08 -4.14 3.42
N MET A 131 4.70 -5.23 3.86
CA MET A 131 3.97 -6.46 4.19
C MET A 131 3.00 -6.24 5.34
N GLY A 132 3.40 -5.52 6.39
CA GLY A 132 2.51 -5.14 7.50
C GLY A 132 1.33 -4.28 7.02
N LEU A 133 1.59 -3.29 6.17
CA LEU A 133 0.56 -2.46 5.54
C LEU A 133 -0.40 -3.30 4.69
N THR A 134 0.12 -4.23 3.90
CA THR A 134 -0.70 -5.12 3.06
C THR A 134 -1.63 -6.00 3.91
N VAL A 135 -1.12 -6.55 5.01
CA VAL A 135 -1.93 -7.33 5.97
C VAL A 135 -3.03 -6.47 6.59
N ALA A 136 -2.73 -5.23 6.99
CA ALA A 136 -3.72 -4.31 7.54
C ALA A 136 -4.82 -3.99 6.53
N ILE A 137 -4.46 -3.69 5.28
CA ILE A 137 -5.41 -3.43 4.19
C ILE A 137 -6.30 -4.65 3.92
N LYS A 138 -5.71 -5.85 3.81
CA LYS A 138 -6.48 -7.08 3.59
C LYS A 138 -7.41 -7.39 4.77
N GLY A 139 -6.94 -7.18 5.99
CA GLY A 139 -7.74 -7.32 7.20
C GLY A 139 -8.95 -6.39 7.16
N TYR A 140 -8.73 -5.10 6.83
CA TYR A 140 -9.79 -4.12 6.67
C TYR A 140 -10.81 -4.53 5.59
N LEU A 141 -10.35 -4.94 4.43
CA LEU A 141 -11.23 -5.31 3.32
C LEU A 141 -12.08 -6.56 3.59
N ASN A 142 -11.57 -7.51 4.37
CA ASN A 142 -12.19 -8.84 4.53
C ASN A 142 -12.92 -9.04 5.86
N SER A 143 -12.77 -8.14 6.83
CA SER A 143 -13.46 -8.27 8.11
C SER A 143 -14.78 -7.50 8.11
N PRO A 144 -15.92 -8.18 8.31
CA PRO A 144 -17.22 -7.51 8.43
C PRO A 144 -17.28 -6.52 9.60
N GLU A 145 -16.53 -6.81 10.67
CA GLU A 145 -16.46 -5.97 11.87
C GLU A 145 -15.69 -4.67 11.60
N ILE A 146 -14.74 -4.72 10.69
CA ILE A 146 -13.84 -3.59 10.36
C ILE A 146 -14.44 -2.72 9.24
N THR A 147 -15.34 -3.23 8.40
CA THR A 147 -15.94 -2.45 7.30
C THR A 147 -16.79 -1.26 7.74
N ASN A 148 -17.15 -1.16 9.03
CA ASN A 148 -17.85 -0.02 9.61
C ASN A 148 -16.91 1.00 10.28
N ILE A 149 -15.60 0.74 10.29
CA ILE A 149 -14.59 1.65 10.83
C ILE A 149 -14.33 2.74 9.81
N ASP A 150 -14.29 4.00 10.23
CA ASP A 150 -13.93 5.10 9.34
C ASP A 150 -12.43 5.09 9.01
N VAL A 151 -12.05 5.87 8.02
CA VAL A 151 -10.65 5.93 7.55
C VAL A 151 -9.71 6.40 8.65
N ASP A 152 -10.11 7.36 9.48
CA ASP A 152 -9.26 7.90 10.54
C ASP A 152 -8.97 6.81 11.59
N GLN A 153 -9.95 6.01 11.95
CA GLN A 153 -9.76 4.84 12.84
C GLN A 153 -8.83 3.79 12.22
N ALA A 154 -8.93 3.53 10.92
CA ALA A 154 -8.03 2.60 10.24
C ALA A 154 -6.58 3.11 10.24
N VAL A 155 -6.38 4.41 10.02
CA VAL A 155 -5.07 5.08 10.08
C VAL A 155 -4.49 5.05 11.49
N GLU A 156 -5.30 5.35 12.51
CA GLU A 156 -4.89 5.29 13.91
C GLU A 156 -4.46 3.87 14.31
N ALA A 157 -5.24 2.86 13.93
CA ALA A 157 -4.91 1.47 14.20
C ALA A 157 -3.58 1.04 13.53
N TYR A 158 -3.40 1.41 12.27
CA TYR A 158 -2.15 1.13 11.56
C TYR A 158 -0.96 1.85 12.20
N TYR A 159 -1.10 3.15 12.51
CA TYR A 159 -0.08 3.92 13.21
C TYR A 159 0.30 3.29 14.54
N PHE A 160 -0.68 2.87 15.33
CA PHE A 160 -0.44 2.17 16.58
C PHE A 160 0.40 0.90 16.37
N LEU A 161 0.04 0.07 15.40
CA LEU A 161 0.77 -1.17 15.10
C LEU A 161 2.22 -0.96 14.66
N VAL A 162 2.50 0.10 13.90
CA VAL A 162 3.87 0.37 13.42
C VAL A 162 4.73 1.13 14.42
N SER A 163 4.11 1.83 15.38
CA SER A 163 4.82 2.64 16.37
C SER A 163 5.11 1.91 17.70
N HIS A 164 4.54 0.72 17.91
CA HIS A 164 4.71 -0.04 19.15
C HIS A 164 5.25 -1.44 18.85
N SER A 165 6.32 -1.81 19.57
CA SER A 165 6.84 -3.17 19.50
C SER A 165 6.01 -4.12 20.37
N ILE A 166 6.06 -5.43 20.05
CA ILE A 166 5.41 -6.45 20.89
C ILE A 166 5.93 -6.42 22.32
N PHE A 167 7.20 -6.06 22.52
CA PHE A 167 7.80 -5.95 23.85
C PHE A 167 7.24 -4.77 24.66
N GLU A 168 6.80 -3.71 23.99
CA GLU A 168 6.10 -2.60 24.65
C GLU A 168 4.68 -3.00 25.02
N LEU A 169 3.97 -3.66 24.10
CA LEU A 169 2.59 -4.09 24.31
C LEU A 169 2.44 -5.13 25.45
N THR A 170 3.49 -5.87 25.77
CA THR A 170 3.47 -6.91 26.84
C THR A 170 3.88 -6.40 28.21
N LYS A 171 4.25 -5.12 28.38
CA LYS A 171 4.57 -4.56 29.68
C LYS A 171 3.31 -4.34 30.52
N GLU A 172 3.35 -4.70 31.81
CA GLU A 172 2.22 -4.51 32.75
C GLU A 172 1.80 -3.04 32.90
N ASP A 173 2.76 -2.12 32.78
CA ASP A 173 2.56 -0.67 32.89
C ASP A 173 2.37 0.02 31.54
N PHE A 174 2.15 -0.76 30.47
CA PHE A 174 1.96 -0.21 29.13
C PHE A 174 0.83 0.82 29.12
N ARG A 175 1.16 2.01 28.66
CA ARG A 175 0.21 3.10 28.40
C ARG A 175 0.35 3.49 26.93
N PRO A 176 -0.64 3.12 26.08
CA PRO A 176 -0.60 3.49 24.67
C PRO A 176 -0.57 5.01 24.54
N LYS A 177 0.37 5.50 23.76
CA LYS A 177 0.29 6.87 23.26
C LYS A 177 -0.79 6.87 22.18
N LEU A 178 -1.97 7.36 22.53
CA LEU A 178 -3.01 7.61 21.55
C LEU A 178 -2.52 8.70 20.60
N PHE A 179 -2.82 8.50 19.32
CA PHE A 179 -2.54 9.50 18.30
C PHE A 179 -3.16 10.85 18.70
N GLN A 180 -2.32 11.86 18.82
CA GLN A 180 -2.76 13.22 19.06
C GLN A 180 -2.61 14.04 17.78
N PRO A 181 -3.51 14.99 17.45
CA PRO A 181 -3.33 15.88 16.31
C PRO A 181 -1.98 16.63 16.30
N SER A 182 -1.39 16.84 17.49
CA SER A 182 -0.05 17.42 17.68
C SER A 182 1.07 16.49 17.20
N ASP A 183 0.84 15.20 17.11
CA ASP A 183 1.84 14.20 16.69
C ASP A 183 2.14 14.29 15.18
N ARG A 184 1.33 15.02 14.41
CA ARG A 184 1.58 15.35 13.00
C ARG A 184 2.96 15.97 12.77
N ASN A 185 3.49 16.67 13.76
CA ASN A 185 4.80 17.33 13.68
C ASN A 185 5.99 16.41 13.93
N TYR A 186 5.79 15.19 14.44
CA TYR A 186 6.87 14.24 14.76
C TYR A 186 7.14 13.22 13.66
N ILE A 187 6.27 13.13 12.67
CA ILE A 187 6.42 12.22 11.52
C ILE A 187 6.94 12.99 10.30
N THR A 188 7.71 14.03 10.53
CA THR A 188 8.39 14.74 9.44
C THR A 188 9.72 14.08 9.15
N LEU A 189 9.96 13.75 7.89
CA LEU A 189 11.30 13.38 7.42
C LEU A 189 12.25 14.56 7.65
N PRO A 190 13.53 14.31 7.96
CA PRO A 190 14.51 15.39 8.10
C PRO A 190 14.55 16.22 6.81
N PRO A 191 14.80 17.55 6.91
CA PRO A 191 14.85 18.43 5.74
C PRO A 191 15.86 17.90 4.71
N ARG A 192 15.51 18.01 3.45
CA ARG A 192 16.43 17.70 2.34
C ARG A 192 17.52 18.76 2.33
N ASN A 193 18.75 18.37 2.62
CA ASN A 193 19.93 19.20 2.35
C ASN A 193 20.28 19.13 0.86
#